data_f989645a21e15e8bba9e599c0f00c0fa
#
_entry.id   f989645a21e15e8bba9e599c0f00c0fa
#
_cell.length_a   1.000
_cell.length_b   1.000
_cell.length_c   1.000
_cell.angle_alpha   90.00
_cell.angle_beta   90.00
_cell.angle_gamma   90.00
#
_symmetry.space_group_name_H-M   'P 1'
#
loop_
_entity.id
_entity.type
_entity.pdbx_description
1 polymer ?
#
loop_
_entity_poly.entity_id
_entity_poly.type
_entity_poly.pdbx_seq_one_letter_code
_entity_poly.pdbx_strand_id
1 'polypeptide(L)'
;CLYGLFGIAALLWSVRSLNFTIDSMTLAMWNWWRLVFHCSTAAFVIVMAWFTLRLAGIRAPRIERGLLALLLVGPVWYATQGFDADMLVARWWMASLIPVALGIVAVSFWIVWKQRTLTAALLPVAMTVAVAFGIHDYLLTFHPPLLAWLVSKHWVGQRIFMMHYGTDALLLAMGALLTARFIDSLKSLENFNQTLESRIADRERLLAANFEQLTRLQISRAAADERQLIMRDLHDGLGSRLCTTLLRVERGAIATPQIADILRACIADMRIALDALASQEADVATAVGEFMYRWNEQLISAGIQPSWDIELGDTRLPLAPHATHQLLRIAQQALANALKHSRATAVKAALRR
;
A
#
# COMPACT_ATOMS: atom_id res chain seq x y z
N CYS A 1 0.84 -23.42 -9.59
CA CYS A 1 0.33 -24.75 -9.97
C CYS A 1 0.56 -25.08 -11.46
N LEU A 2 0.20 -24.19 -12.42
CA LEU A 2 0.36 -24.47 -13.87
C LEU A 2 1.82 -24.70 -14.29
N TYR A 3 2.77 -23.88 -13.80
CA TYR A 3 4.20 -24.05 -14.07
C TYR A 3 4.75 -25.39 -13.55
N GLY A 4 4.30 -25.84 -12.37
CA GLY A 4 4.69 -27.13 -11.82
C GLY A 4 4.17 -28.29 -12.66
N LEU A 5 2.92 -28.24 -13.15
CA LEU A 5 2.35 -29.24 -14.04
C LEU A 5 3.09 -29.29 -15.39
N PHE A 6 3.45 -28.13 -15.94
CA PHE A 6 4.29 -28.05 -17.14
C PHE A 6 5.66 -28.70 -16.93
N GLY A 7 6.34 -28.40 -15.83
CA GLY A 7 7.63 -28.99 -15.50
C GLY A 7 7.55 -30.52 -15.35
N ILE A 8 6.50 -31.03 -14.68
CA ILE A 8 6.26 -32.47 -14.54
C ILE A 8 5.99 -33.09 -15.92
N ALA A 9 5.17 -32.45 -16.77
CA ALA A 9 4.89 -32.95 -18.13
C ALA A 9 6.18 -33.03 -18.95
N ALA A 10 7.03 -32.00 -18.92
CA ALA A 10 8.31 -31.98 -19.62
C ALA A 10 9.26 -33.08 -19.13
N LEU A 11 9.35 -33.30 -17.81
CA LEU A 11 10.16 -34.37 -17.22
C LEU A 11 9.65 -35.79 -17.67
N LEU A 12 8.34 -36.03 -17.58
CA LEU A 12 7.74 -37.28 -17.99
C LEU A 12 7.98 -37.55 -19.48
N TRP A 13 7.89 -36.49 -20.31
CA TRP A 13 8.17 -36.59 -21.73
C TRP A 13 9.65 -36.89 -22.01
N SER A 14 10.56 -36.24 -21.28
CA SER A 14 12.01 -36.51 -21.38
C SER A 14 12.34 -37.94 -21.03
N VAL A 15 11.78 -38.50 -19.95
CA VAL A 15 11.95 -39.90 -19.56
C VAL A 15 11.47 -40.83 -20.70
N ARG A 16 10.29 -40.56 -21.27
CA ARG A 16 9.78 -41.34 -22.40
C ARG A 16 10.69 -41.27 -23.62
N SER A 17 11.27 -40.08 -23.91
CA SER A 17 12.12 -39.84 -25.09
C SER A 17 13.47 -40.55 -24.98
N LEU A 18 13.94 -40.91 -23.78
CA LEU A 18 15.13 -41.76 -23.60
C LEU A 18 15.05 -43.10 -24.35
N ASN A 19 13.83 -43.58 -24.66
CA ASN A 19 13.64 -44.79 -25.45
C ASN A 19 14.32 -44.78 -26.82
N PHE A 20 14.65 -43.57 -27.36
CA PHE A 20 15.33 -43.45 -28.66
C PHE A 20 16.84 -43.49 -28.53
N THR A 21 17.39 -43.31 -27.34
CA THR A 21 18.85 -43.29 -27.09
C THR A 21 19.37 -44.64 -26.56
N ILE A 22 18.45 -45.59 -26.28
CA ILE A 22 18.79 -46.90 -25.71
C ILE A 22 18.89 -47.93 -26.82
N ASP A 23 20.11 -48.27 -27.20
CA ASP A 23 20.34 -49.22 -28.31
C ASP A 23 20.38 -50.69 -27.90
N SER A 24 20.78 -50.99 -26.64
CA SER A 24 20.84 -52.39 -26.17
C SER A 24 20.59 -52.49 -24.67
N MET A 25 19.74 -53.44 -24.28
CA MET A 25 19.45 -53.79 -22.89
C MET A 25 19.31 -55.30 -22.75
N THR A 26 19.56 -55.83 -21.52
CA THR A 26 19.18 -57.21 -21.18
C THR A 26 17.66 -57.38 -21.18
N LEU A 27 17.14 -58.58 -21.41
CA LEU A 27 15.69 -58.84 -21.46
C LEU A 27 14.98 -58.38 -20.15
N ALA A 28 15.60 -58.62 -19.00
CA ALA A 28 15.06 -58.19 -17.71
C ALA A 28 14.96 -56.66 -17.59
N MET A 29 16.02 -55.94 -17.99
CA MET A 29 16.02 -54.44 -17.99
C MET A 29 15.01 -53.92 -19.01
N TRP A 30 14.87 -54.58 -20.17
CA TRP A 30 13.94 -54.18 -21.21
C TRP A 30 12.47 -54.24 -20.71
N ASN A 31 12.09 -55.30 -19.95
CA ASN A 31 10.74 -55.41 -19.38
C ASN A 31 10.42 -54.28 -18.41
N TRP A 32 11.35 -53.95 -17.50
CA TRP A 32 11.18 -52.79 -16.58
C TRP A 32 11.16 -51.45 -17.32
N TRP A 33 11.99 -51.31 -18.37
CA TRP A 33 11.99 -50.11 -19.20
C TRP A 33 10.66 -49.87 -19.90
N ARG A 34 10.06 -50.91 -20.43
CA ARG A 34 8.73 -50.84 -21.08
C ARG A 34 7.65 -50.41 -20.11
N LEU A 35 7.67 -50.90 -18.88
CA LEU A 35 6.77 -50.43 -17.84
C LEU A 35 6.96 -48.94 -17.59
N VAL A 36 8.20 -48.46 -17.42
CA VAL A 36 8.53 -47.03 -17.23
C VAL A 36 8.05 -46.21 -18.43
N PHE A 37 8.28 -46.69 -19.65
CA PHE A 37 7.86 -46.04 -20.88
C PHE A 37 6.33 -45.84 -20.95
N HIS A 38 5.57 -46.90 -20.67
CA HIS A 38 4.11 -46.82 -20.67
C HIS A 38 3.57 -46.01 -19.53
N CYS A 39 4.14 -46.11 -18.33
CA CYS A 39 3.76 -45.30 -17.18
C CYS A 39 4.04 -43.80 -17.41
N SER A 40 5.20 -43.45 -17.98
CA SER A 40 5.52 -42.08 -18.28
C SER A 40 4.59 -41.46 -19.33
N THR A 41 4.20 -42.28 -20.35
CA THR A 41 3.24 -41.84 -21.35
C THR A 41 1.84 -41.61 -20.74
N ALA A 42 1.35 -42.56 -19.92
CA ALA A 42 0.06 -42.41 -19.25
C ALA A 42 0.05 -41.22 -18.27
N ALA A 43 1.12 -41.08 -17.46
CA ALA A 43 1.27 -39.97 -16.55
C ALA A 43 1.32 -38.62 -17.28
N PHE A 44 2.02 -38.54 -18.43
CA PHE A 44 2.04 -37.36 -19.27
C PHE A 44 0.62 -36.95 -19.70
N VAL A 45 -0.17 -37.87 -20.25
CA VAL A 45 -1.55 -37.58 -20.68
C VAL A 45 -2.41 -37.09 -19.50
N ILE A 46 -2.26 -37.70 -18.32
CA ILE A 46 -3.02 -37.33 -17.12
C ILE A 46 -2.60 -35.96 -16.61
N VAL A 47 -1.29 -35.64 -16.57
CA VAL A 47 -0.79 -34.33 -16.20
C VAL A 47 -1.28 -33.26 -17.18
N MET A 48 -1.35 -33.61 -18.49
CA MET A 48 -1.94 -32.72 -19.50
C MET A 48 -3.44 -32.48 -19.24
N ALA A 49 -4.20 -33.52 -18.84
CA ALA A 49 -5.58 -33.31 -18.42
C ALA A 49 -5.71 -32.38 -17.24
N TRP A 50 -4.90 -32.55 -16.21
CA TRP A 50 -4.88 -31.63 -15.05
C TRP A 50 -4.47 -30.23 -15.44
N PHE A 51 -3.44 -30.08 -16.27
CA PHE A 51 -3.02 -28.79 -16.78
C PHE A 51 -4.18 -28.05 -17.48
N THR A 52 -4.86 -28.73 -18.38
CA THR A 52 -5.97 -28.17 -19.16
C THR A 52 -7.17 -27.83 -18.28
N LEU A 53 -7.52 -28.68 -17.32
CA LEU A 53 -8.58 -28.40 -16.34
C LEU A 53 -8.23 -27.17 -15.47
N ARG A 54 -7.00 -27.10 -14.98
CA ARG A 54 -6.55 -25.93 -14.20
C ARG A 54 -6.50 -24.65 -15.04
N LEU A 55 -6.12 -24.77 -16.30
CA LEU A 55 -6.12 -23.66 -17.25
C LEU A 55 -7.55 -23.14 -17.51
N ALA A 56 -8.52 -24.06 -17.58
CA ALA A 56 -9.95 -23.74 -17.68
C ALA A 56 -10.57 -23.18 -16.40
N GLY A 57 -9.85 -23.20 -15.27
CA GLY A 57 -10.37 -22.83 -13.95
C GLY A 57 -11.29 -23.89 -13.34
N ILE A 58 -11.32 -25.11 -13.90
CA ILE A 58 -12.20 -26.20 -13.46
C ILE A 58 -11.49 -27.02 -12.37
N ARG A 59 -12.17 -27.21 -11.25
CA ARG A 59 -11.77 -28.15 -10.19
C ARG A 59 -12.77 -29.31 -10.17
N ALA A 60 -12.33 -30.46 -10.62
CA ALA A 60 -13.18 -31.66 -10.75
C ALA A 60 -12.55 -32.86 -10.00
N PRO A 61 -12.64 -32.92 -8.66
CA PRO A 61 -11.94 -33.93 -7.85
C PRO A 61 -12.35 -35.36 -8.16
N ARG A 62 -13.56 -35.60 -8.70
CA ARG A 62 -14.01 -36.89 -9.13
C ARG A 62 -13.27 -37.34 -10.39
N ILE A 63 -13.12 -36.44 -11.37
CA ILE A 63 -12.37 -36.72 -12.62
C ILE A 63 -10.89 -36.92 -12.28
N GLU A 64 -10.31 -36.08 -11.44
CA GLU A 64 -8.91 -36.17 -11.02
C GLU A 64 -8.59 -37.49 -10.34
N ARG A 65 -9.48 -37.99 -9.47
CA ARG A 65 -9.37 -39.32 -8.84
C ARG A 65 -9.52 -40.46 -9.85
N GLY A 66 -10.46 -40.35 -10.81
CA GLY A 66 -10.62 -41.31 -11.89
C GLY A 66 -9.38 -41.41 -12.78
N LEU A 67 -8.75 -40.28 -13.10
CA LEU A 67 -7.50 -40.23 -13.86
C LEU A 67 -6.34 -40.90 -13.12
N LEU A 68 -6.23 -40.67 -11.79
CA LEU A 68 -5.24 -41.36 -10.96
C LEU A 68 -5.48 -42.86 -10.89
N ALA A 69 -6.73 -43.30 -10.78
CA ALA A 69 -7.07 -44.72 -10.82
C ALA A 69 -6.67 -45.30 -12.16
N LEU A 70 -6.93 -44.60 -13.27
CA LEU A 70 -6.53 -45.04 -14.62
C LEU A 70 -5.01 -45.17 -14.75
N LEU A 71 -4.22 -44.27 -14.11
CA LEU A 71 -2.76 -44.40 -14.09
C LEU A 71 -2.29 -45.69 -13.43
N LEU A 72 -2.96 -46.12 -12.36
CA LEU A 72 -2.58 -47.32 -11.60
C LEU A 72 -3.00 -48.64 -12.27
N VAL A 73 -3.95 -48.59 -13.22
CA VAL A 73 -4.43 -49.82 -13.92
C VAL A 73 -3.29 -50.58 -14.57
N GLY A 74 -2.40 -49.90 -15.30
CA GLY A 74 -1.27 -50.54 -15.98
C GLY A 74 -0.30 -51.21 -15.04
N PRO A 75 0.31 -50.52 -14.07
CA PRO A 75 1.20 -51.13 -13.09
C PRO A 75 0.58 -52.27 -12.31
N VAL A 76 -0.69 -52.18 -11.90
CA VAL A 76 -1.40 -53.26 -11.20
C VAL A 76 -1.59 -54.44 -12.12
N TRP A 77 -1.94 -54.23 -13.39
CA TRP A 77 -2.09 -55.29 -14.36
C TRP A 77 -0.76 -55.99 -14.61
N TYR A 78 0.35 -55.28 -14.80
CA TYR A 78 1.70 -55.85 -14.90
C TYR A 78 2.09 -56.65 -13.65
N ALA A 79 1.74 -56.20 -12.48
CA ALA A 79 2.02 -56.88 -11.22
C ALA A 79 1.25 -58.21 -11.08
N THR A 80 0.05 -58.32 -11.67
CA THR A 80 -0.80 -59.49 -11.55
C THR A 80 -0.56 -60.51 -12.66
N GLN A 81 -0.30 -60.07 -13.90
CA GLN A 81 -0.17 -60.94 -15.08
C GLN A 81 1.29 -61.20 -15.50
N GLY A 82 2.23 -60.46 -14.89
CA GLY A 82 3.63 -60.50 -15.31
C GLY A 82 3.88 -59.77 -16.63
N PHE A 83 5.14 -59.83 -17.10
CA PHE A 83 5.57 -59.21 -18.35
C PHE A 83 5.19 -59.99 -19.61
N ASP A 84 4.72 -61.23 -19.49
CA ASP A 84 4.29 -62.05 -20.63
C ASP A 84 3.02 -61.49 -21.30
N ALA A 85 2.19 -60.79 -20.54
CA ALA A 85 0.99 -60.11 -21.03
C ALA A 85 1.23 -58.68 -21.55
N ASP A 86 2.47 -58.24 -21.68
CA ASP A 86 2.85 -56.85 -22.00
C ASP A 86 2.11 -56.27 -23.21
N MET A 87 2.06 -56.98 -24.34
CA MET A 87 1.36 -56.54 -25.54
C MET A 87 -0.13 -56.30 -25.31
N LEU A 88 -0.77 -57.15 -24.52
CA LEU A 88 -2.20 -57.05 -24.22
C LEU A 88 -2.46 -55.88 -23.27
N VAL A 89 -1.66 -55.75 -22.20
CA VAL A 89 -1.75 -54.66 -21.22
C VAL A 89 -1.51 -53.32 -21.92
N ALA A 90 -0.41 -53.19 -22.66
CA ALA A 90 -0.07 -51.97 -23.38
C ALA A 90 -1.18 -51.59 -24.38
N ARG A 91 -1.72 -52.51 -25.12
CA ARG A 91 -2.79 -52.26 -26.09
C ARG A 91 -4.04 -51.66 -25.43
N TRP A 92 -4.60 -52.35 -24.44
CA TRP A 92 -5.86 -51.89 -23.83
C TRP A 92 -5.70 -50.71 -22.92
N TRP A 93 -4.61 -50.66 -22.16
CA TRP A 93 -4.34 -49.51 -21.27
C TRP A 93 -4.04 -48.25 -22.06
N MET A 94 -3.19 -48.28 -23.10
CA MET A 94 -2.95 -47.15 -23.98
C MET A 94 -4.21 -46.71 -24.74
N ALA A 95 -5.04 -47.66 -25.19
CA ALA A 95 -6.32 -47.35 -25.82
C ALA A 95 -7.25 -46.55 -24.89
N SER A 96 -7.24 -46.84 -23.59
CA SER A 96 -8.07 -46.14 -22.59
C SER A 96 -7.66 -44.66 -22.37
N LEU A 97 -6.46 -44.28 -22.77
CA LEU A 97 -6.01 -42.88 -22.73
C LEU A 97 -6.52 -42.03 -23.90
N ILE A 98 -6.95 -42.66 -25.02
CA ILE A 98 -7.46 -41.94 -26.20
C ILE A 98 -8.70 -41.09 -25.85
N PRO A 99 -9.73 -41.62 -25.19
CA PRO A 99 -10.87 -40.79 -24.76
C PRO A 99 -10.46 -39.61 -23.84
N VAL A 100 -9.48 -39.84 -22.97
CA VAL A 100 -8.94 -38.77 -22.10
C VAL A 100 -8.30 -37.70 -22.96
N ALA A 101 -7.43 -38.07 -23.91
CA ALA A 101 -6.76 -37.16 -24.83
C ALA A 101 -7.77 -36.34 -25.67
N LEU A 102 -8.81 -36.96 -26.19
CA LEU A 102 -9.89 -36.29 -26.93
C LEU A 102 -10.67 -35.32 -26.03
N GLY A 103 -10.93 -35.70 -24.77
CA GLY A 103 -11.55 -34.83 -23.79
C GLY A 103 -10.71 -33.58 -23.49
N ILE A 104 -9.37 -33.74 -23.41
CA ILE A 104 -8.44 -32.62 -23.24
C ILE A 104 -8.53 -31.66 -24.42
N VAL A 105 -8.55 -32.19 -25.66
CA VAL A 105 -8.73 -31.38 -26.88
C VAL A 105 -10.03 -30.59 -26.81
N ALA A 106 -11.15 -31.26 -26.49
CA ALA A 106 -12.46 -30.59 -26.38
C ALA A 106 -12.46 -29.47 -25.35
N VAL A 107 -11.87 -29.68 -24.16
CA VAL A 107 -11.76 -28.65 -23.13
C VAL A 107 -10.87 -27.52 -23.62
N SER A 108 -9.78 -27.78 -24.33
CA SER A 108 -8.90 -26.75 -24.85
C SER A 108 -9.60 -25.86 -25.89
N PHE A 109 -10.43 -26.42 -26.78
CA PHE A 109 -11.27 -25.61 -27.66
C PHE A 109 -12.33 -24.80 -26.93
N TRP A 110 -12.93 -25.37 -25.88
CA TRP A 110 -13.86 -24.60 -25.02
C TRP A 110 -13.19 -23.38 -24.35
N ILE A 111 -11.93 -23.50 -23.90
CA ILE A 111 -11.15 -22.40 -23.35
C ILE A 111 -11.01 -21.28 -24.38
N VAL A 112 -10.65 -21.59 -25.62
CA VAL A 112 -10.50 -20.60 -26.70
C VAL A 112 -11.82 -19.91 -26.99
N TRP A 113 -12.89 -20.67 -27.10
CA TRP A 113 -14.23 -20.11 -27.34
C TRP A 113 -14.62 -19.10 -26.25
N LYS A 114 -14.27 -19.38 -25.00
CA LYS A 114 -14.56 -18.50 -23.85
C LYS A 114 -13.63 -17.28 -23.80
N GLN A 115 -12.33 -17.45 -24.05
CA GLN A 115 -11.32 -16.39 -23.88
C GLN A 115 -11.14 -15.50 -25.13
N ARG A 116 -11.45 -16.02 -26.33
CA ARG A 116 -11.36 -15.35 -27.64
C ARG A 116 -10.02 -14.65 -27.92
N THR A 117 -8.90 -15.19 -27.41
CA THR A 117 -7.55 -14.65 -27.63
C THR A 117 -6.78 -15.52 -28.61
N LEU A 118 -5.99 -14.92 -29.50
CA LEU A 118 -5.14 -15.64 -30.46
C LEU A 118 -4.09 -16.53 -29.75
N THR A 119 -3.55 -16.08 -28.65
CA THR A 119 -2.58 -16.83 -27.83
C THR A 119 -3.20 -18.09 -27.23
N ALA A 120 -4.50 -18.06 -26.88
CA ALA A 120 -5.21 -19.23 -26.40
C ALA A 120 -5.45 -20.26 -27.53
N ALA A 121 -5.50 -19.85 -28.78
CA ALA A 121 -5.73 -20.74 -29.93
C ALA A 121 -4.55 -21.67 -30.27
N LEU A 122 -3.32 -21.28 -29.90
CA LEU A 122 -2.13 -22.12 -30.12
C LEU A 122 -2.22 -23.47 -29.39
N LEU A 123 -2.77 -23.49 -28.18
CA LEU A 123 -2.84 -24.68 -27.34
C LEU A 123 -3.74 -25.77 -27.96
N PRO A 124 -5.02 -25.54 -28.36
CA PRO A 124 -5.85 -26.56 -28.94
C PRO A 124 -5.33 -27.05 -30.30
N VAL A 125 -4.68 -26.20 -31.09
CA VAL A 125 -4.05 -26.62 -32.35
C VAL A 125 -2.90 -27.60 -32.07
N ALA A 126 -1.96 -27.23 -31.21
CA ALA A 126 -0.85 -28.12 -30.84
C ALA A 126 -1.33 -29.40 -30.17
N MET A 127 -2.36 -29.31 -29.31
CA MET A 127 -2.99 -30.46 -28.66
C MET A 127 -3.64 -31.41 -29.66
N THR A 128 -4.37 -30.86 -30.64
CA THR A 128 -4.99 -31.65 -31.70
C THR A 128 -3.94 -32.42 -32.54
N VAL A 129 -2.85 -31.72 -32.91
CA VAL A 129 -1.73 -32.34 -33.65
C VAL A 129 -1.07 -33.44 -32.81
N ALA A 130 -0.78 -33.18 -31.53
CA ALA A 130 -0.16 -34.17 -30.64
C ALA A 130 -1.05 -35.42 -30.46
N VAL A 131 -2.37 -35.22 -30.27
CA VAL A 131 -3.34 -36.35 -30.13
C VAL A 131 -3.50 -37.07 -31.42
N ALA A 132 -3.59 -36.41 -32.57
CA ALA A 132 -3.66 -37.08 -33.88
C ALA A 132 -2.42 -37.93 -34.14
N PHE A 133 -1.22 -37.43 -33.84
CA PHE A 133 0.02 -38.18 -33.96
C PHE A 133 0.10 -39.34 -32.95
N GLY A 134 -0.39 -39.13 -31.72
CA GLY A 134 -0.48 -40.22 -30.74
C GLY A 134 -1.43 -41.36 -31.16
N ILE A 135 -2.59 -41.02 -31.74
CA ILE A 135 -3.52 -42.01 -32.31
C ILE A 135 -2.88 -42.73 -33.52
N HIS A 136 -2.20 -41.98 -34.38
CA HIS A 136 -1.47 -42.55 -35.51
C HIS A 136 -0.44 -43.61 -35.05
N ASP A 137 0.40 -43.27 -34.07
CA ASP A 137 1.45 -44.15 -33.53
C ASP A 137 0.84 -45.37 -32.82
N TYR A 138 -0.30 -45.19 -32.13
CA TYR A 138 -1.07 -46.27 -31.54
C TYR A 138 -1.57 -47.26 -32.62
N LEU A 139 -2.15 -46.74 -33.71
CA LEU A 139 -2.63 -47.56 -34.83
C LEU A 139 -1.48 -48.31 -35.52
N LEU A 140 -0.34 -47.69 -35.70
CA LEU A 140 0.86 -48.33 -36.25
C LEU A 140 1.40 -49.43 -35.36
N THR A 141 1.34 -49.28 -34.04
CA THR A 141 1.91 -50.25 -33.08
C THR A 141 1.01 -51.47 -32.91
N PHE A 142 -0.31 -51.25 -32.75
CA PHE A 142 -1.21 -52.31 -32.33
C PHE A 142 -2.12 -52.89 -33.46
N HIS A 143 -2.17 -52.25 -34.62
CA HIS A 143 -2.92 -52.68 -35.80
C HIS A 143 -4.33 -53.24 -35.46
N PRO A 144 -5.21 -52.44 -34.78
CA PRO A 144 -6.52 -52.93 -34.38
C PRO A 144 -7.35 -53.30 -35.60
N PRO A 145 -7.93 -54.55 -35.70
CA PRO A 145 -8.60 -54.99 -36.89
C PRO A 145 -9.80 -54.10 -37.31
N LEU A 146 -10.48 -53.52 -36.37
CA LEU A 146 -11.59 -52.59 -36.62
C LEU A 146 -11.19 -51.30 -37.33
N LEU A 147 -9.91 -50.90 -37.24
CA LEU A 147 -9.39 -49.65 -37.79
C LEU A 147 -8.33 -49.90 -38.89
N ALA A 148 -8.15 -51.18 -39.33
CA ALA A 148 -7.16 -51.54 -40.33
C ALA A 148 -7.34 -50.84 -41.69
N TRP A 149 -8.56 -50.36 -41.98
CA TRP A 149 -8.87 -49.59 -43.19
C TRP A 149 -8.36 -48.13 -43.15
N LEU A 150 -8.15 -47.57 -41.94
CA LEU A 150 -7.62 -46.23 -41.74
C LEU A 150 -6.10 -46.17 -41.96
N VAL A 151 -5.40 -47.28 -41.80
CA VAL A 151 -3.94 -47.32 -41.85
C VAL A 151 -3.51 -47.86 -43.24
N SER A 152 -2.94 -46.98 -44.06
CA SER A 152 -2.39 -47.33 -45.35
C SER A 152 -1.27 -48.37 -45.19
N LYS A 153 -1.28 -49.43 -46.04
CA LYS A 153 -0.20 -50.41 -46.07
C LYS A 153 1.18 -49.81 -46.26
N HIS A 154 1.27 -48.69 -46.97
CA HIS A 154 2.50 -47.95 -47.20
C HIS A 154 3.06 -47.33 -45.90
N TRP A 155 2.22 -46.76 -45.02
CA TRP A 155 2.62 -46.18 -43.74
C TRP A 155 3.09 -47.26 -42.73
N VAL A 156 2.45 -48.41 -42.71
CA VAL A 156 2.87 -49.54 -41.88
C VAL A 156 4.30 -50.02 -42.26
N GLY A 157 4.66 -49.97 -43.55
CA GLY A 157 5.97 -50.35 -44.01
C GLY A 157 7.11 -49.44 -43.57
N GLN A 158 6.84 -48.16 -43.42
CA GLN A 158 7.88 -47.18 -43.06
C GLN A 158 8.05 -46.98 -41.54
N ARG A 159 7.11 -47.43 -40.71
CA ARG A 159 7.12 -47.33 -39.22
C ARG A 159 7.58 -45.94 -38.69
N ILE A 160 7.11 -44.86 -39.33
CA ILE A 160 7.45 -43.48 -38.89
C ILE A 160 6.57 -43.12 -37.70
N PHE A 161 7.18 -42.97 -36.55
CA PHE A 161 6.50 -42.51 -35.34
C PHE A 161 6.53 -40.98 -35.26
N MET A 162 5.33 -40.37 -35.15
CA MET A 162 5.15 -38.90 -35.24
C MET A 162 4.84 -38.23 -33.89
N MET A 163 4.48 -39.01 -32.86
CA MET A 163 4.01 -38.49 -31.57
C MET A 163 5.02 -37.54 -30.90
N HIS A 164 6.34 -37.73 -31.11
CA HIS A 164 7.33 -36.86 -30.51
C HIS A 164 7.23 -35.42 -31.06
N TYR A 165 7.14 -35.30 -32.41
CA TYR A 165 7.05 -33.97 -33.05
C TYR A 165 5.79 -33.21 -32.57
N GLY A 166 4.66 -33.94 -32.47
CA GLY A 166 3.43 -33.35 -31.95
C GLY A 166 3.52 -32.94 -30.49
N THR A 167 4.17 -33.75 -29.66
CA THR A 167 4.29 -33.46 -28.24
C THR A 167 5.33 -32.36 -27.97
N ASP A 168 6.43 -32.34 -28.72
CA ASP A 168 7.43 -31.26 -28.62
C ASP A 168 6.80 -29.91 -29.03
N ALA A 169 6.02 -29.90 -30.12
CA ALA A 169 5.25 -28.71 -30.51
C ALA A 169 4.24 -28.28 -29.42
N LEU A 170 3.60 -29.28 -28.78
CA LEU A 170 2.68 -29.02 -27.67
C LEU A 170 3.38 -28.42 -26.45
N LEU A 171 4.55 -28.94 -26.05
CA LEU A 171 5.34 -28.41 -24.95
C LEU A 171 5.84 -26.99 -25.25
N LEU A 172 6.27 -26.72 -26.49
CA LEU A 172 6.63 -25.36 -26.92
C LEU A 172 5.43 -24.42 -26.86
N ALA A 173 4.25 -24.83 -27.34
CA ALA A 173 3.04 -24.00 -27.25
C ALA A 173 2.62 -23.74 -25.81
N MET A 174 2.73 -24.72 -24.92
CA MET A 174 2.49 -24.55 -23.49
C MET A 174 3.48 -23.56 -22.86
N GLY A 175 4.77 -23.71 -23.17
CA GLY A 175 5.82 -22.79 -22.69
C GLY A 175 5.54 -21.36 -23.15
N ALA A 176 5.22 -21.16 -24.41
CA ALA A 176 4.86 -19.85 -24.96
C ALA A 176 3.63 -19.24 -24.28
N LEU A 177 2.57 -20.04 -24.05
CA LEU A 177 1.37 -19.61 -23.35
C LEU A 177 1.66 -19.19 -21.90
N LEU A 178 2.46 -19.98 -21.17
CA LEU A 178 2.85 -19.69 -19.80
C LEU A 178 3.71 -18.44 -19.72
N THR A 179 4.65 -18.26 -20.65
CA THR A 179 5.51 -17.06 -20.75
C THR A 179 4.66 -15.82 -21.03
N ALA A 180 3.73 -15.89 -21.98
CA ALA A 180 2.82 -14.77 -22.27
C ALA A 180 2.00 -14.38 -21.02
N ARG A 181 1.41 -15.36 -20.31
CA ARG A 181 0.68 -15.11 -19.05
C ARG A 181 1.56 -14.51 -17.96
N PHE A 182 2.81 -14.95 -17.86
CA PHE A 182 3.75 -14.39 -16.90
C PHE A 182 4.05 -12.94 -17.20
N ILE A 183 4.31 -12.61 -18.46
CA ILE A 183 4.52 -11.21 -18.90
C ILE A 183 3.29 -10.35 -18.61
N ASP A 184 2.09 -10.83 -18.90
CA ASP A 184 0.86 -10.09 -18.62
C ASP A 184 0.65 -9.88 -17.11
N SER A 185 1.00 -10.86 -16.27
CA SER A 185 0.95 -10.74 -14.83
C SER A 185 1.95 -9.71 -14.31
N LEU A 186 3.18 -9.68 -14.87
CA LEU A 186 4.19 -8.67 -14.53
C LEU A 186 3.73 -7.26 -14.90
N LYS A 187 3.20 -7.06 -16.10
CA LYS A 187 2.65 -5.77 -16.53
C LYS A 187 1.50 -5.30 -15.64
N SER A 188 0.61 -6.24 -15.27
CA SER A 188 -0.49 -5.92 -14.35
C SER A 188 0.01 -5.50 -12.97
N LEU A 189 1.04 -6.16 -12.45
CA LEU A 189 1.67 -5.81 -11.17
C LEU A 189 2.35 -4.44 -11.23
N GLU A 190 3.06 -4.15 -12.31
CA GLU A 190 3.72 -2.86 -12.53
C GLU A 190 2.71 -1.72 -12.61
N ASN A 191 1.63 -1.88 -13.37
CA ASN A 191 0.53 -0.90 -13.44
C ASN A 191 -0.14 -0.70 -12.07
N PHE A 192 -0.30 -1.77 -11.29
CA PHE A 192 -0.83 -1.68 -9.93
C PHE A 192 0.10 -0.87 -9.02
N ASN A 193 1.42 -1.13 -9.07
CA ASN A 193 2.41 -0.39 -8.30
C ASN A 193 2.42 1.10 -8.65
N GLN A 194 2.43 1.45 -9.94
CA GLN A 194 2.36 2.84 -10.38
C GLN A 194 1.08 3.55 -9.89
N THR A 195 -0.06 2.84 -9.94
CA THR A 195 -1.33 3.37 -9.43
C THR A 195 -1.25 3.58 -7.90
N LEU A 196 -0.62 2.66 -7.18
CA LEU A 196 -0.44 2.77 -5.74
C LEU A 196 0.46 3.95 -5.36
N GLU A 197 1.59 4.11 -6.05
CA GLU A 197 2.51 5.24 -5.84
C GLU A 197 1.82 6.59 -6.08
N SER A 198 1.04 6.69 -7.17
CA SER A 198 0.25 7.90 -7.44
C SER A 198 -0.74 8.20 -6.30
N ARG A 199 -1.46 7.18 -5.82
CA ARG A 199 -2.40 7.34 -4.70
C ARG A 199 -1.72 7.75 -3.39
N ILE A 200 -0.53 7.21 -3.12
CA ILE A 200 0.28 7.59 -1.95
C ILE A 200 0.67 9.06 -2.06
N ALA A 201 1.24 9.49 -3.19
CA ALA A 201 1.63 10.89 -3.42
C ALA A 201 0.44 11.86 -3.27
N ASP A 202 -0.74 11.51 -3.79
CA ASP A 202 -1.94 12.34 -3.64
C ASP A 202 -2.42 12.42 -2.19
N ARG A 203 -2.34 11.31 -1.45
CA ARG A 203 -2.66 11.29 -0.01
C ARG A 203 -1.70 12.11 0.83
N GLU A 204 -0.39 12.05 0.53
CA GLU A 204 0.62 12.85 1.20
C GLU A 204 0.40 14.35 0.97
N ARG A 205 0.09 14.77 -0.27
CA ARG A 205 -0.25 16.16 -0.57
C ARG A 205 -1.49 16.63 0.20
N LEU A 206 -2.53 15.82 0.24
CA LEU A 206 -3.75 16.13 0.98
C LEU A 206 -3.48 16.25 2.49
N LEU A 207 -2.69 15.33 3.04
CA LEU A 207 -2.29 15.37 4.45
C LEU A 207 -1.47 16.62 4.78
N ALA A 208 -0.51 16.98 3.93
CA ALA A 208 0.29 18.20 4.11
C ALA A 208 -0.58 19.46 4.09
N ALA A 209 -1.52 19.56 3.14
CA ALA A 209 -2.45 20.68 3.04
C ALA A 209 -3.38 20.76 4.29
N ASN A 210 -3.91 19.64 4.74
CA ASN A 210 -4.75 19.58 5.94
C ASN A 210 -3.95 19.96 7.20
N PHE A 211 -2.70 19.50 7.32
CA PHE A 211 -1.83 19.85 8.44
C PHE A 211 -1.53 21.34 8.47
N GLU A 212 -1.24 21.94 7.32
CA GLU A 212 -1.02 23.40 7.21
C GLU A 212 -2.29 24.17 7.62
N GLN A 213 -3.45 23.75 7.16
CA GLN A 213 -4.72 24.37 7.53
C GLN A 213 -4.99 24.27 9.03
N LEU A 214 -4.79 23.09 9.62
CA LEU A 214 -4.95 22.90 11.07
C LEU A 214 -4.00 23.76 11.87
N THR A 215 -2.74 23.86 11.45
CA THR A 215 -1.74 24.72 12.10
C THR A 215 -2.16 26.20 12.07
N ARG A 216 -2.63 26.68 10.92
CA ARG A 216 -3.15 28.07 10.79
C ARG A 216 -4.35 28.31 11.71
N LEU A 217 -5.30 27.35 11.77
CA LEU A 217 -6.46 27.44 12.65
C LEU A 217 -6.07 27.42 14.13
N GLN A 218 -5.09 26.61 14.52
CA GLN A 218 -4.58 26.57 15.89
C GLN A 218 -3.93 27.89 16.31
N ILE A 219 -3.09 28.48 15.44
CA ILE A 219 -2.47 29.81 15.69
C ILE A 219 -3.56 30.87 15.82
N SER A 220 -4.53 30.90 14.91
CA SER A 220 -5.64 31.87 14.97
C SER A 220 -6.47 31.72 16.24
N ARG A 221 -6.74 30.49 16.66
CA ARG A 221 -7.49 30.18 17.88
C ARG A 221 -6.70 30.61 19.12
N ALA A 222 -5.42 30.29 19.20
CA ALA A 222 -4.57 30.71 20.32
C ALA A 222 -4.53 32.23 20.46
N ALA A 223 -4.44 32.96 19.33
CA ALA A 223 -4.49 34.42 19.36
C ALA A 223 -5.86 34.97 19.81
N ALA A 224 -6.96 34.28 19.43
CA ALA A 224 -8.31 34.69 19.89
C ALA A 224 -8.51 34.40 21.37
N ASP A 225 -8.04 33.25 21.86
CA ASP A 225 -8.12 32.88 23.28
C ASP A 225 -7.28 33.87 24.15
N GLU A 226 -6.09 34.26 23.69
CA GLU A 226 -5.25 35.24 24.35
C GLU A 226 -5.92 36.61 24.44
N ARG A 227 -6.53 37.09 23.33
CA ARG A 227 -7.30 38.33 23.35
C ARG A 227 -8.46 38.27 24.35
N GLN A 228 -9.18 37.18 24.41
CA GLN A 228 -10.28 36.99 25.34
C GLN A 228 -9.81 37.03 26.80
N LEU A 229 -8.61 36.48 27.08
CA LEU A 229 -8.02 36.55 28.42
C LEU A 229 -7.74 37.99 28.84
N ILE A 230 -7.08 38.78 27.96
CA ILE A 230 -6.81 40.18 28.21
C ILE A 230 -8.10 40.99 28.45
N MET A 231 -9.12 40.76 27.60
CA MET A 231 -10.42 41.44 27.75
C MET A 231 -11.13 41.08 29.05
N ARG A 232 -11.00 39.83 29.52
CA ARG A 232 -11.59 39.41 30.82
C ARG A 232 -10.87 40.08 31.98
N ASP A 233 -9.53 40.10 31.98
CA ASP A 233 -8.72 40.77 33.01
C ASP A 233 -9.02 42.28 33.08
N LEU A 234 -9.24 42.88 31.90
CA LEU A 234 -9.61 44.30 31.78
C LEU A 234 -11.00 44.55 32.41
N HIS A 235 -11.98 43.70 32.02
CA HIS A 235 -13.35 43.81 32.53
C HIS A 235 -13.40 43.65 34.06
N ASP A 236 -12.72 42.65 34.59
CA ASP A 236 -12.74 42.36 36.04
C ASP A 236 -11.98 43.43 36.85
N GLY A 237 -10.83 43.89 36.33
CA GLY A 237 -10.04 44.92 36.97
C GLY A 237 -10.69 46.30 36.95
N LEU A 238 -11.12 46.78 35.77
CA LEU A 238 -11.76 48.09 35.61
C LEU A 238 -13.18 48.11 36.14
N GLY A 239 -13.96 47.06 35.85
CA GLY A 239 -15.35 46.94 36.30
C GLY A 239 -15.46 47.01 37.82
N SER A 240 -14.63 46.26 38.53
CA SER A 240 -14.58 46.25 40.00
C SER A 240 -14.21 47.63 40.60
N ARG A 241 -13.20 48.29 40.02
CA ARG A 241 -12.78 49.61 40.47
C ARG A 241 -13.83 50.68 40.21
N LEU A 242 -14.46 50.68 39.02
CA LEU A 242 -15.50 51.65 38.68
C LEU A 242 -16.76 51.45 39.55
N CYS A 243 -17.21 50.21 39.75
CA CYS A 243 -18.32 49.91 40.64
C CYS A 243 -18.06 50.30 42.07
N THR A 244 -16.88 50.00 42.61
CA THR A 244 -16.50 50.41 43.97
C THR A 244 -16.42 51.94 44.12
N THR A 245 -15.93 52.60 43.09
CA THR A 245 -15.84 54.07 43.08
C THR A 245 -17.23 54.68 43.02
N LEU A 246 -18.11 54.17 42.19
CA LEU A 246 -19.50 54.64 42.08
C LEU A 246 -20.23 54.51 43.43
N LEU A 247 -20.15 53.37 44.10
CA LEU A 247 -20.76 53.17 45.43
C LEU A 247 -20.22 54.11 46.48
N ARG A 248 -18.92 54.49 46.41
CA ARG A 248 -18.31 55.49 47.32
C ARG A 248 -18.76 56.91 47.01
N VAL A 249 -18.96 57.25 45.75
CA VAL A 249 -19.52 58.53 45.31
C VAL A 249 -20.98 58.69 45.79
N GLU A 250 -21.82 57.68 45.56
CA GLU A 250 -23.23 57.65 45.99
C GLU A 250 -23.37 57.81 47.49
N ARG A 251 -22.46 57.28 48.28
CA ARG A 251 -22.42 57.42 49.75
C ARG A 251 -21.81 58.70 50.24
N GLY A 252 -21.40 59.60 49.36
CA GLY A 252 -20.67 60.83 49.74
C GLY A 252 -19.33 60.56 50.42
N ALA A 253 -18.74 59.40 50.30
CA ALA A 253 -17.55 58.94 51.02
C ALA A 253 -16.25 59.21 50.26
N ILE A 254 -16.28 60.00 49.18
CA ILE A 254 -15.11 60.27 48.34
C ILE A 254 -15.06 61.80 47.91
N ALA A 255 -13.90 62.41 47.96
CA ALA A 255 -13.72 63.79 47.49
C ALA A 255 -13.53 63.85 45.97
N THR A 256 -13.98 64.93 45.33
CA THR A 256 -13.89 65.12 43.87
C THR A 256 -12.47 64.93 43.29
N PRO A 257 -11.37 65.36 43.92
CA PRO A 257 -10.02 65.08 43.42
C PRO A 257 -9.68 63.59 43.36
N GLN A 258 -10.17 62.79 44.33
CA GLN A 258 -9.95 61.34 44.38
C GLN A 258 -10.68 60.59 43.24
N ILE A 259 -11.86 61.12 42.87
CA ILE A 259 -12.61 60.53 41.71
C ILE A 259 -11.81 60.73 40.42
N ALA A 260 -11.27 61.97 40.24
CA ALA A 260 -10.46 62.25 39.07
C ALA A 260 -9.19 61.38 38.98
N ASP A 261 -8.54 61.08 40.11
CA ASP A 261 -7.36 60.23 40.17
C ASP A 261 -7.71 58.77 39.83
N ILE A 262 -8.83 58.24 40.31
CA ILE A 262 -9.27 56.86 39.97
C ILE A 262 -9.62 56.79 38.51
N LEU A 263 -10.33 57.79 37.95
CA LEU A 263 -10.65 57.76 36.50
C LEU A 263 -9.41 57.82 35.62
N ARG A 264 -8.41 58.67 35.99
CA ARG A 264 -7.13 58.66 35.25
C ARG A 264 -6.41 57.33 35.31
N ALA A 265 -6.42 56.65 36.46
CA ALA A 265 -5.85 55.36 36.62
C ALA A 265 -6.59 54.29 35.74
N CYS A 266 -7.93 54.32 35.69
CA CYS A 266 -8.73 53.44 34.83
C CYS A 266 -8.44 53.67 33.33
N ILE A 267 -8.31 54.93 32.90
CA ILE A 267 -7.95 55.28 31.52
C ILE A 267 -6.55 54.79 31.18
N ALA A 268 -5.61 54.92 32.11
CA ALA A 268 -4.25 54.41 31.89
C ALA A 268 -4.19 52.89 31.78
N ASP A 269 -4.92 52.17 32.66
CA ASP A 269 -5.03 50.71 32.61
C ASP A 269 -5.67 50.22 31.28
N MET A 270 -6.73 50.92 30.83
CA MET A 270 -7.38 50.63 29.55
C MET A 270 -6.43 50.85 28.36
N ARG A 271 -5.63 51.94 28.37
CA ARG A 271 -4.67 52.18 27.29
C ARG A 271 -3.59 51.10 27.21
N ILE A 272 -3.03 50.66 28.35
CA ILE A 272 -2.05 49.56 28.35
C ILE A 272 -2.63 48.28 27.77
N ALA A 273 -3.89 47.97 28.09
CA ALA A 273 -4.54 46.79 27.55
C ALA A 273 -4.80 46.92 26.04
N LEU A 274 -5.21 48.08 25.57
CA LEU A 274 -5.40 48.35 24.13
C LEU A 274 -4.06 48.29 23.38
N ASP A 275 -3.00 48.87 23.94
CA ASP A 275 -1.66 48.80 23.36
C ASP A 275 -1.17 47.33 23.27
N ALA A 276 -1.41 46.51 24.30
CA ALA A 276 -1.08 45.08 24.30
C ALA A 276 -1.89 44.28 23.26
N LEU A 277 -3.17 44.64 23.03
CA LEU A 277 -4.01 44.01 22.00
C LEU A 277 -3.65 44.45 20.57
N ALA A 278 -3.18 45.70 20.40
CA ALA A 278 -2.75 46.24 19.11
C ALA A 278 -1.37 45.68 18.68
N SER A 279 -0.54 45.33 19.65
CA SER A 279 0.86 44.91 19.44
C SER A 279 1.00 43.44 19.12
N GLN A 280 0.22 42.85 18.19
CA GLN A 280 0.30 41.43 17.83
C GLN A 280 1.69 40.99 17.31
N GLU A 281 2.53 41.92 16.88
CA GLU A 281 3.91 41.70 16.41
C GLU A 281 4.96 42.52 17.12
N ALA A 282 4.56 43.38 18.10
CA ALA A 282 5.51 44.23 18.76
C ALA A 282 6.34 43.44 19.78
N ASP A 283 7.64 43.48 19.59
CA ASP A 283 8.63 43.00 20.56
C ASP A 283 8.43 43.69 21.91
N VAL A 284 8.63 42.96 23.00
CA VAL A 284 8.60 43.48 24.37
C VAL A 284 9.42 44.78 24.49
N ALA A 285 10.54 44.86 23.79
CA ALA A 285 11.40 46.06 23.75
C ALA A 285 10.64 47.30 23.25
N THR A 286 9.81 47.16 22.21
CA THR A 286 8.99 48.28 21.69
C THR A 286 7.92 48.68 22.69
N ALA A 287 7.20 47.72 23.30
CA ALA A 287 6.17 48.03 24.28
C ALA A 287 6.72 48.70 25.55
N VAL A 288 7.89 48.24 26.01
CA VAL A 288 8.60 48.85 27.14
C VAL A 288 9.13 50.26 26.78
N GLY A 289 9.65 50.43 25.56
CA GLY A 289 10.12 51.74 25.07
C GLY A 289 9.02 52.81 25.05
N GLU A 290 7.83 52.45 24.52
CA GLU A 290 6.65 53.32 24.51
C GLU A 290 6.14 53.61 25.92
N PHE A 291 6.17 52.63 26.80
CA PHE A 291 5.83 52.80 28.20
C PHE A 291 6.79 53.77 28.91
N MET A 292 8.10 53.61 28.71
CA MET A 292 9.12 54.50 29.27
C MET A 292 8.98 55.94 28.78
N TYR A 293 8.76 56.14 27.48
CA TYR A 293 8.58 57.43 26.89
C TYR A 293 7.46 58.26 27.61
N ARG A 294 6.31 57.53 27.79
CA ARG A 294 5.15 58.17 28.48
C ARG A 294 5.42 58.48 29.94
N TRP A 295 6.05 57.61 30.69
CA TRP A 295 6.35 57.80 32.09
C TRP A 295 7.48 58.82 32.34
N ASN A 296 8.41 58.90 31.39
CA ASN A 296 9.50 59.87 31.47
C ASN A 296 8.97 61.36 31.63
N GLU A 297 8.02 61.70 30.79
CA GLU A 297 7.39 63.04 30.83
C GLU A 297 6.63 63.25 32.14
N GLN A 298 5.91 62.24 32.61
CA GLN A 298 5.17 62.39 33.90
C GLN A 298 6.07 62.50 35.14
N LEU A 299 7.16 61.74 35.16
CA LEU A 299 8.12 61.81 36.29
C LEU A 299 8.88 63.14 36.31
N ILE A 300 9.33 63.61 35.16
CA ILE A 300 10.00 64.88 35.02
C ILE A 300 9.07 66.03 35.47
N SER A 301 7.82 66.02 35.03
CA SER A 301 6.85 67.05 35.42
C SER A 301 6.56 67.09 36.93
N ALA A 302 6.75 65.97 37.62
CA ALA A 302 6.62 65.79 39.04
C ALA A 302 7.94 66.12 39.83
N GLY A 303 9.02 66.53 39.15
CA GLY A 303 10.31 66.81 39.74
C GLY A 303 11.16 65.59 40.07
N ILE A 304 10.84 64.39 39.49
CA ILE A 304 11.57 63.17 39.73
C ILE A 304 12.44 62.90 38.52
N GLN A 305 13.73 62.60 38.69
CA GLN A 305 14.64 62.24 37.62
C GLN A 305 14.53 60.72 37.33
N PRO A 306 14.02 60.31 36.17
CA PRO A 306 13.97 58.89 35.79
C PRO A 306 15.31 58.43 35.25
N SER A 307 15.71 57.22 35.61
CA SER A 307 16.84 56.45 35.03
C SER A 307 16.39 55.03 34.64
N TRP A 308 16.60 54.74 33.42
CA TRP A 308 16.17 53.47 32.87
C TRP A 308 17.39 52.58 32.52
N ASP A 309 17.44 51.38 33.04
CA ASP A 309 18.52 50.39 32.83
C ASP A 309 17.92 49.13 32.23
N ILE A 310 17.91 49.04 30.88
CA ILE A 310 17.22 47.99 30.16
C ILE A 310 18.24 47.17 29.40
N GLU A 311 18.43 45.91 29.83
CA GLU A 311 19.33 44.92 29.24
C GLU A 311 18.49 43.73 28.73
N LEU A 312 17.85 43.87 27.57
CA LEU A 312 17.03 42.78 26.96
C LEU A 312 17.83 41.87 26.02
N GLY A 313 19.12 42.20 25.74
CA GLY A 313 19.95 41.48 24.77
C GLY A 313 19.50 41.68 23.32
N ASP A 314 20.30 41.15 22.35
CA ASP A 314 20.02 41.29 20.91
C ASP A 314 18.92 40.32 20.39
N THR A 315 18.38 39.49 21.25
CA THR A 315 17.38 38.49 20.85
C THR A 315 15.98 38.99 21.15
N ARG A 316 15.12 39.05 20.15
CA ARG A 316 13.68 39.31 20.34
C ARG A 316 13.13 38.38 21.42
N LEU A 317 12.56 38.95 22.48
CA LEU A 317 11.89 38.21 23.55
C LEU A 317 10.42 38.05 23.16
N PRO A 318 9.99 36.90 22.65
CA PRO A 318 8.58 36.66 22.38
C PRO A 318 7.87 36.37 23.70
N LEU A 319 7.40 37.40 24.37
CA LEU A 319 6.44 37.24 25.47
C LEU A 319 5.02 37.20 24.87
N ALA A 320 4.19 36.35 25.44
CA ALA A 320 2.77 36.36 25.10
C ALA A 320 2.19 37.78 25.43
N PRO A 321 1.23 38.28 24.62
CA PRO A 321 0.61 39.58 24.83
C PRO A 321 0.09 39.80 26.26
N HIS A 322 -0.48 38.77 26.87
CA HIS A 322 -0.92 38.79 28.25
C HIS A 322 0.24 39.00 29.24
N ALA A 323 1.37 38.34 29.04
CA ALA A 323 2.54 38.48 29.89
C ALA A 323 3.15 39.90 29.76
N THR A 324 3.20 40.46 28.56
CA THR A 324 3.62 41.86 28.32
C THR A 324 2.68 42.82 29.01
N HIS A 325 1.37 42.63 28.91
CA HIS A 325 0.37 43.42 29.61
C HIS A 325 0.58 43.39 31.14
N GLN A 326 0.77 42.21 31.72
CA GLN A 326 1.01 42.05 33.16
C GLN A 326 2.33 42.77 33.61
N LEU A 327 3.39 42.64 32.83
CA LEU A 327 4.67 43.32 33.09
C LEU A 327 4.50 44.83 33.13
N LEU A 328 3.86 45.42 32.11
CA LEU A 328 3.63 46.86 32.03
C LEU A 328 2.71 47.33 33.14
N ARG A 329 1.72 46.57 33.56
CA ARG A 329 0.83 46.89 34.67
C ARG A 329 1.57 46.90 36.02
N ILE A 330 2.46 45.93 36.26
CA ILE A 330 3.31 45.93 37.46
C ILE A 330 4.23 47.16 37.48
N ALA A 331 4.87 47.44 36.35
CA ALA A 331 5.74 48.62 36.22
C ALA A 331 4.97 49.92 36.46
N GLN A 332 3.78 50.05 35.88
CA GLN A 332 2.90 51.21 36.10
C GLN A 332 2.54 51.39 37.57
N GLN A 333 2.15 50.29 38.25
CA GLN A 333 1.79 50.39 39.68
C GLN A 333 2.97 50.75 40.55
N ALA A 334 4.17 50.23 40.25
CA ALA A 334 5.40 50.55 40.96
C ALA A 334 5.77 52.05 40.78
N LEU A 335 5.73 52.57 39.56
CA LEU A 335 6.01 53.98 39.28
C LEU A 335 4.95 54.92 39.88
N ALA A 336 3.67 54.55 39.81
CA ALA A 336 2.61 55.33 40.45
C ALA A 336 2.75 55.42 41.99
N ASN A 337 3.18 54.28 42.61
CA ASN A 337 3.45 54.26 44.05
C ASN A 337 4.68 55.08 44.39
N ALA A 338 5.72 55.07 43.58
CA ALA A 338 6.91 55.91 43.75
C ALA A 338 6.53 57.41 43.68
N LEU A 339 5.74 57.80 42.69
CA LEU A 339 5.27 59.17 42.48
C LEU A 339 4.42 59.66 43.66
N LYS A 340 3.51 58.80 44.18
CA LYS A 340 2.55 59.23 45.24
C LYS A 340 3.12 59.17 46.66
N HIS A 341 4.02 58.25 46.94
CA HIS A 341 4.35 57.89 48.31
C HIS A 341 5.83 58.02 48.68
N SER A 342 6.76 57.99 47.69
CA SER A 342 8.20 57.93 48.04
C SER A 342 8.86 59.20 48.37
N ARG A 343 8.32 60.39 47.97
CA ARG A 343 8.99 61.71 48.03
C ARG A 343 10.40 61.70 47.42
N ALA A 344 10.65 60.78 46.47
CA ALA A 344 11.94 60.57 45.84
C ALA A 344 12.23 61.70 44.84
N THR A 345 13.48 62.04 44.70
CA THR A 345 13.98 63.00 43.68
C THR A 345 14.50 62.29 42.45
N ALA A 346 14.69 60.97 42.52
CA ALA A 346 15.13 60.16 41.44
C ALA A 346 14.48 58.69 41.52
N VAL A 347 14.19 58.15 40.39
CA VAL A 347 13.70 56.74 40.28
C VAL A 347 14.53 55.98 39.23
N LYS A 348 15.08 54.87 39.64
CA LYS A 348 15.76 53.92 38.72
C LYS A 348 14.89 52.70 38.50
N ALA A 349 14.54 52.44 37.25
CA ALA A 349 13.88 51.21 36.83
C ALA A 349 14.85 50.35 36.02
N ALA A 350 15.01 49.09 36.40
CA ALA A 350 15.87 48.12 35.70
C ALA A 350 15.03 46.96 35.21
N LEU A 351 15.21 46.57 33.95
CA LEU A 351 14.65 45.38 33.37
C LEU A 351 15.80 44.56 32.76
N ARG A 352 16.05 43.43 33.36
CA ARG A 352 17.14 42.53 32.95
C ARG A 352 16.57 41.16 32.66
N ARG A 353 17.18 40.46 31.69
CA ARG A 353 16.81 39.09 31.32
C ARG A 353 17.33 38.10 32.35
#